data_9f7fa51ee26745f41158c1412060c217
#
_entry.id   9f7fa51ee26745f41158c1412060c217
#
_cell.length_a   1.000
_cell.length_b   1.000
_cell.length_c   1.000
_cell.angle_alpha   90.00
_cell.angle_beta   90.00
_cell.angle_gamma   90.00
#
_symmetry.space_group_name_H-M   'P 1'
#
loop_
_entity.id
_entity.type
_entity.pdbx_description
1 polymer ?
#
loop_
_entity_poly.entity_id
_entity_poly.type
_entity_poly.pdbx_seq_one_letter_code
_entity_poly.pdbx_strand_id
1 'polypeptide(L)'
;MLNPKSGAQNLPALIRSDGPGKKIPNLNASNLKHWNLLFRICFGFGNSNFRFSQNRRSLSLRRGAILIFTLWVLSFLVVLAANLGYGVRQTMTFMKRIEERSQMAHIAQGGVKVALALLTDDLQKSQFQYTPASKSFRHNNPARFADIRLVEGGCEISYSAVTDERGLEKRFGAVDEEGKINVNTADKLVLKRIAGLALSLDEQHAQKIAEAIFDWRQAGDSELKGFFSDDYYANLKYPYSKKDEPFELPDEFLLVKGIDRPMVDVLRNYLTVYGAGQVNINTASKPVLMALGLEEAVVDKILKVRRGNDGIEATLDDHIFYRSFDIAAEVGEGVKIEPNEMRAIDQLNMRGLLTTNSYYYTIQSNSFGDRSRDKKSIICVFNAADNRIVYWKEK
;
A
#
# COMPACT_ATOMS: atom_id res chain seq x y z
N MET A 1 33.40 19.54 46.42
CA MET A 1 33.88 20.81 45.76
C MET A 1 34.08 20.53 44.28
N LEU A 2 33.32 21.13 43.47
CA LEU A 2 33.49 21.66 42.16
C LEU A 2 32.20 21.58 41.33
N ASN A 3 31.84 22.68 40.89
CA ASN A 3 30.68 23.31 40.31
C ASN A 3 30.24 22.74 38.94
N PRO A 4 28.95 22.65 38.62
CA PRO A 4 28.43 22.34 37.29
C PRO A 4 28.30 23.63 36.46
N LYS A 5 28.91 23.65 35.29
CA LYS A 5 28.64 24.67 34.26
C LYS A 5 27.90 24.06 33.07
N SER A 6 26.69 24.47 32.93
CA SER A 6 25.91 24.90 31.75
C SER A 6 26.53 24.61 30.37
N GLY A 7 25.79 23.84 29.58
CA GLY A 7 25.92 23.76 28.15
C GLY A 7 24.55 23.62 27.52
N ALA A 8 23.83 24.75 27.41
CA ALA A 8 22.64 24.82 26.57
C ALA A 8 23.11 24.86 25.11
N GLN A 9 22.91 23.80 24.37
CA GLN A 9 23.08 23.79 22.92
C GLN A 9 21.70 23.83 22.25
N ASN A 10 21.52 24.88 21.54
CA ASN A 10 20.52 25.31 20.60
C ASN A 10 19.80 24.17 19.83
N LEU A 11 18.50 24.09 20.02
CA LEU A 11 17.57 23.48 19.06
C LEU A 11 17.51 24.37 17.81
N PRO A 12 17.64 23.85 16.62
CA PRO A 12 17.33 24.60 15.40
C PRO A 12 15.84 24.84 15.29
N ALA A 13 15.51 26.10 14.97
CA ALA A 13 14.18 26.61 14.76
C ALA A 13 13.43 25.78 13.69
N LEU A 14 12.21 25.38 14.04
CA LEU A 14 11.21 24.90 13.11
C LEU A 14 11.00 25.96 12.01
N ILE A 15 11.40 25.61 10.80
CA ILE A 15 11.07 26.37 9.59
C ILE A 15 9.55 26.28 9.40
N ARG A 16 8.88 27.40 9.66
CA ARG A 16 7.53 27.66 9.17
C ARG A 16 7.60 27.72 7.65
N SER A 17 7.10 26.69 6.98
CA SER A 17 6.78 26.73 5.56
C SER A 17 5.45 27.46 5.42
N ASP A 18 5.50 28.78 5.14
CA ASP A 18 4.39 29.52 4.58
C ASP A 18 4.18 29.03 3.13
N GLY A 19 3.36 28.00 2.98
CA GLY A 19 2.84 27.60 1.68
C GLY A 19 1.84 28.67 1.18
N PRO A 20 1.84 28.99 -0.14
CA PRO A 20 0.91 29.97 -0.68
C PRO A 20 -0.53 29.52 -0.47
N GLY A 21 -1.30 30.34 0.25
CA GLY A 21 -2.71 30.12 0.48
C GLY A 21 -3.47 29.89 -0.81
N LYS A 22 -3.91 28.66 -1.03
CA LYS A 22 -4.91 28.37 -2.06
C LYS A 22 -6.19 29.11 -1.63
N LYS A 23 -6.47 30.21 -2.30
CA LYS A 23 -7.76 30.90 -2.24
C LYS A 23 -8.83 29.88 -2.59
N ILE A 24 -9.70 29.59 -1.63
CA ILE A 24 -10.94 28.86 -1.83
C ILE A 24 -11.71 29.63 -2.93
N PRO A 25 -12.08 29.03 -4.05
CA PRO A 25 -12.84 29.75 -5.06
C PRO A 25 -14.16 30.16 -4.45
N ASN A 26 -14.45 31.46 -4.53
CA ASN A 26 -15.71 32.08 -4.10
C ASN A 26 -16.84 31.50 -4.96
N LEU A 27 -17.57 30.52 -4.43
CA LEU A 27 -18.65 29.79 -5.11
C LEU A 27 -19.93 30.63 -5.35
N ASN A 28 -19.90 31.94 -5.05
CA ASN A 28 -21.11 32.75 -5.07
C ASN A 28 -21.33 33.62 -6.31
N ALA A 29 -20.38 33.72 -7.25
CA ALA A 29 -20.58 34.64 -8.38
C ALA A 29 -21.21 33.98 -9.64
N SER A 30 -21.06 32.67 -9.82
CA SER A 30 -21.62 31.98 -11.00
C SER A 30 -23.08 31.58 -10.84
N ASN A 31 -23.53 31.30 -9.62
CA ASN A 31 -24.92 30.94 -9.34
C ASN A 31 -25.90 32.11 -9.46
N LEU A 32 -25.48 33.34 -9.15
CA LEU A 32 -26.32 34.51 -9.30
C LEU A 32 -26.62 34.86 -10.76
N LYS A 33 -25.76 34.56 -11.70
CA LYS A 33 -26.03 34.77 -13.14
C LYS A 33 -27.03 33.75 -13.71
N HIS A 34 -27.03 32.52 -13.26
CA HIS A 34 -28.01 31.52 -13.65
C HIS A 34 -29.41 31.82 -13.08
N TRP A 35 -29.51 32.33 -11.86
CA TRP A 35 -30.76 32.77 -11.26
C TRP A 35 -31.38 33.96 -11.99
N ASN A 36 -30.58 34.92 -12.43
CA ASN A 36 -31.06 36.02 -13.27
C ASN A 36 -31.58 35.58 -14.62
N LEU A 37 -30.99 34.51 -15.20
CA LEU A 37 -31.44 33.95 -16.48
C LEU A 37 -32.78 33.19 -16.33
N LEU A 38 -32.92 32.39 -15.28
CA LEU A 38 -34.16 31.66 -14.97
C LEU A 38 -35.31 32.63 -14.60
N PHE A 39 -35.03 33.68 -13.86
CA PHE A 39 -35.98 34.74 -13.55
C PHE A 39 -36.49 35.48 -14.80
N ARG A 40 -35.58 35.71 -15.79
CA ARG A 40 -35.96 36.31 -17.09
C ARG A 40 -36.78 35.39 -18.00
N ILE A 41 -36.55 34.10 -17.94
CA ILE A 41 -37.23 33.11 -18.78
C ILE A 41 -38.61 32.79 -18.19
N CYS A 42 -38.77 32.71 -16.88
CA CYS A 42 -40.07 32.42 -16.25
C CYS A 42 -41.03 33.62 -16.13
N PHE A 43 -40.48 34.83 -16.11
CA PHE A 43 -41.29 36.06 -15.91
C PHE A 43 -41.15 37.02 -17.10
N GLY A 44 -41.24 36.60 -18.30
CA GLY A 44 -41.31 37.39 -19.53
C GLY A 44 -41.57 38.92 -19.42
N PHE A 45 -40.83 39.62 -18.61
CA PHE A 45 -40.91 41.07 -18.52
C PHE A 45 -40.11 41.69 -19.68
N GLY A 46 -40.74 41.74 -20.85
CA GLY A 46 -40.37 42.67 -21.88
C GLY A 46 -40.49 44.11 -21.35
N ASN A 47 -39.54 44.96 -21.73
CA ASN A 47 -39.55 46.39 -21.47
C ASN A 47 -40.87 47.02 -21.92
N SER A 48 -41.86 47.00 -21.06
CA SER A 48 -43.06 47.83 -21.25
C SER A 48 -42.86 49.12 -20.46
N ASN A 49 -42.70 50.20 -21.22
CA ASN A 49 -42.70 51.58 -20.67
C ASN A 49 -44.07 51.85 -20.03
N PHE A 50 -44.21 51.62 -18.73
CA PHE A 50 -45.39 51.97 -17.98
C PHE A 50 -45.37 53.49 -17.78
N ARG A 51 -46.15 54.25 -18.64
CA ARG A 51 -46.54 55.64 -18.36
C ARG A 51 -47.65 55.59 -17.35
N PHE A 52 -47.39 56.04 -16.12
CA PHE A 52 -48.40 56.31 -15.13
C PHE A 52 -49.27 57.49 -15.60
N SER A 53 -50.44 57.25 -16.15
CA SER A 53 -51.49 58.25 -16.32
C SER A 53 -52.26 58.30 -14.98
N GLN A 54 -52.15 59.47 -14.29
CA GLN A 54 -52.96 59.76 -13.10
C GLN A 54 -54.44 59.97 -13.51
N ASN A 55 -55.18 58.88 -13.66
CA ASN A 55 -56.63 58.95 -13.73
C ASN A 55 -57.21 58.34 -12.45
N ARG A 56 -57.65 59.22 -11.53
CA ARG A 56 -58.37 58.82 -10.31
C ARG A 56 -59.71 58.20 -10.68
N ARG A 57 -59.73 56.91 -10.97
CA ARG A 57 -60.96 56.10 -10.93
C ARG A 57 -60.80 55.12 -9.77
N SER A 58 -61.80 55.14 -8.85
CA SER A 58 -61.94 54.24 -7.74
C SER A 58 -61.71 52.79 -8.18
N LEU A 59 -60.55 52.22 -7.89
CA LEU A 59 -60.26 50.82 -8.05
C LEU A 59 -61.10 50.04 -7.03
N SER A 60 -62.25 49.59 -7.44
CA SER A 60 -62.88 48.44 -6.75
C SER A 60 -61.95 47.24 -6.91
N LEU A 61 -61.17 46.98 -5.94
CA LEU A 61 -60.31 45.79 -5.86
C LEU A 61 -61.24 44.57 -5.97
N ARG A 62 -61.30 43.99 -7.15
CA ARG A 62 -62.03 42.75 -7.37
C ARG A 62 -61.46 41.68 -6.42
N ARG A 63 -62.31 41.20 -5.50
CA ARG A 63 -61.93 40.21 -4.45
C ARG A 63 -61.16 38.99 -4.99
N GLY A 64 -61.28 38.64 -6.32
CA GLY A 64 -60.53 37.58 -6.99
C GLY A 64 -59.03 37.85 -7.22
N ALA A 65 -58.61 39.11 -7.33
CA ALA A 65 -57.18 39.44 -7.57
C ALA A 65 -56.27 39.14 -6.35
N ILE A 66 -56.82 39.33 -5.16
CA ILE A 66 -56.14 39.02 -3.89
C ILE A 66 -55.92 37.49 -3.78
N LEU A 67 -56.90 36.70 -4.11
CA LEU A 67 -56.80 35.24 -4.05
C LEU A 67 -55.75 34.68 -5.03
N ILE A 68 -55.68 35.22 -6.25
CA ILE A 68 -54.67 34.84 -7.24
C ILE A 68 -53.27 35.23 -6.73
N PHE A 69 -53.11 36.41 -6.14
CA PHE A 69 -51.83 36.86 -5.61
C PHE A 69 -51.38 36.00 -4.41
N THR A 70 -52.28 35.67 -3.49
CA THR A 70 -51.96 34.80 -2.35
C THR A 70 -51.58 33.38 -2.80
N LEU A 71 -52.27 32.84 -3.82
CA LEU A 71 -51.93 31.54 -4.41
C LEU A 71 -50.52 31.56 -5.02
N TRP A 72 -50.14 32.65 -5.71
CA TRP A 72 -48.84 32.82 -6.29
C TRP A 72 -47.73 32.89 -5.22
N VAL A 73 -47.95 33.67 -4.17
CA VAL A 73 -47.01 33.77 -3.05
C VAL A 73 -46.87 32.41 -2.36
N LEU A 74 -47.98 31.72 -2.13
CA LEU A 74 -47.96 30.38 -1.52
C LEU A 74 -47.16 29.39 -2.38
N SER A 75 -47.41 29.36 -3.70
CA SER A 75 -46.68 28.50 -4.64
C SER A 75 -45.20 28.78 -4.64
N PHE A 76 -44.81 30.09 -4.61
CA PHE A 76 -43.44 30.48 -4.54
C PHE A 76 -42.75 30.02 -3.23
N LEU A 77 -43.45 30.19 -2.10
CA LEU A 77 -42.94 29.71 -0.79
C LEU A 77 -42.78 28.16 -0.75
N VAL A 78 -43.71 27.42 -1.35
CA VAL A 78 -43.58 25.95 -1.45
C VAL A 78 -42.40 25.55 -2.28
N VAL A 79 -42.18 26.18 -3.44
CA VAL A 79 -41.01 25.91 -4.29
C VAL A 79 -39.69 26.29 -3.58
N LEU A 80 -39.67 27.41 -2.88
CA LEU A 80 -38.52 27.84 -2.09
C LEU A 80 -38.21 26.83 -0.97
N ALA A 81 -39.22 26.40 -0.21
CA ALA A 81 -39.07 25.42 0.85
C ALA A 81 -38.61 24.07 0.32
N ALA A 82 -39.13 23.63 -0.82
CA ALA A 82 -38.68 22.38 -1.48
C ALA A 82 -37.21 22.45 -1.91
N ASN A 83 -36.80 23.56 -2.52
CA ASN A 83 -35.39 23.76 -2.92
C ASN A 83 -34.45 23.78 -1.73
N LEU A 84 -34.78 24.47 -0.64
CA LEU A 84 -34.01 24.49 0.59
C LEU A 84 -33.91 23.08 1.19
N GLY A 85 -35.02 22.37 1.28
CA GLY A 85 -35.05 21.00 1.79
C GLY A 85 -34.23 20.02 0.96
N TYR A 86 -34.24 20.19 -0.36
CA TYR A 86 -33.39 19.37 -1.25
C TYR A 86 -31.89 19.63 -1.02
N GLY A 87 -31.49 20.92 -0.93
CA GLY A 87 -30.09 21.31 -0.65
C GLY A 87 -29.60 20.75 0.69
N VAL A 88 -30.40 20.85 1.74
CA VAL A 88 -30.05 20.31 3.07
C VAL A 88 -29.89 18.77 3.02
N ARG A 89 -30.80 18.06 2.35
CA ARG A 89 -30.68 16.60 2.20
C ARG A 89 -29.41 16.18 1.46
N GLN A 90 -29.07 16.86 0.37
CA GLN A 90 -27.81 16.60 -0.34
C GLN A 90 -26.59 16.82 0.53
N THR A 91 -26.55 17.93 1.25
CA THR A 91 -25.43 18.25 2.16
C THR A 91 -25.32 17.20 3.27
N MET A 92 -26.41 16.78 3.88
CA MET A 92 -26.42 15.74 4.91
C MET A 92 -25.93 14.38 4.36
N THR A 93 -26.35 14.02 3.15
CA THR A 93 -25.89 12.78 2.52
C THR A 93 -24.39 12.83 2.22
N PHE A 94 -23.89 13.97 1.78
CA PHE A 94 -22.47 14.17 1.52
C PHE A 94 -21.64 14.12 2.82
N MET A 95 -22.09 14.82 3.86
CA MET A 95 -21.46 14.77 5.18
C MET A 95 -21.39 13.36 5.74
N LYS A 96 -22.47 12.60 5.66
CA LYS A 96 -22.51 11.20 6.09
C LYS A 96 -21.49 10.34 5.36
N ARG A 97 -21.34 10.50 4.04
CA ARG A 97 -20.33 9.76 3.27
C ARG A 97 -18.90 10.11 3.68
N ILE A 98 -18.64 11.38 3.98
CA ILE A 98 -17.30 11.81 4.46
C ILE A 98 -17.04 11.17 5.83
N GLU A 99 -18.01 11.19 6.73
CA GLU A 99 -17.92 10.60 8.05
C GLU A 99 -17.67 9.09 7.96
N GLU A 100 -18.45 8.34 7.17
CA GLU A 100 -18.27 6.92 6.93
C GLU A 100 -16.86 6.60 6.38
N ARG A 101 -16.36 7.39 5.42
CA ARG A 101 -14.99 7.22 4.90
C ARG A 101 -13.92 7.49 5.94
N SER A 102 -14.11 8.51 6.78
CA SER A 102 -13.20 8.83 7.88
C SER A 102 -13.17 7.69 8.91
N GLN A 103 -14.33 7.17 9.28
CA GLN A 103 -14.45 6.01 10.17
C GLN A 103 -13.71 4.79 9.61
N MET A 104 -13.91 4.47 8.33
CA MET A 104 -13.22 3.34 7.69
C MET A 104 -11.70 3.53 7.68
N ALA A 105 -11.21 4.76 7.47
CA ALA A 105 -9.79 5.06 7.56
C ALA A 105 -9.25 4.83 8.98
N HIS A 106 -9.95 5.31 10.00
CA HIS A 106 -9.56 5.10 11.41
C HIS A 106 -9.59 3.61 11.80
N ILE A 107 -10.56 2.84 11.32
CA ILE A 107 -10.62 1.39 11.53
C ILE A 107 -9.41 0.71 10.88
N ALA A 108 -9.07 1.06 9.64
CA ALA A 108 -7.90 0.51 8.97
C ALA A 108 -6.59 0.89 9.71
N GLN A 109 -6.47 2.14 10.20
CA GLN A 109 -5.32 2.56 11.02
C GLN A 109 -5.26 1.79 12.35
N GLY A 110 -6.42 1.54 12.97
CA GLY A 110 -6.54 0.70 14.16
C GLY A 110 -6.00 -0.71 13.91
N GLY A 111 -6.37 -1.31 12.77
CA GLY A 111 -5.86 -2.62 12.36
C GLY A 111 -4.34 -2.66 12.20
N VAL A 112 -3.75 -1.62 11.58
CA VAL A 112 -2.28 -1.51 11.50
C VAL A 112 -1.67 -1.50 12.91
N LYS A 113 -2.20 -0.68 13.84
CA LYS A 113 -1.66 -0.61 15.22
C LYS A 113 -1.74 -1.95 15.94
N VAL A 114 -2.83 -2.69 15.75
CA VAL A 114 -2.96 -4.06 16.30
C VAL A 114 -1.91 -4.98 15.70
N ALA A 115 -1.73 -4.96 14.37
CA ALA A 115 -0.72 -5.77 13.71
C ALA A 115 0.71 -5.44 14.20
N LEU A 116 1.05 -4.16 14.35
CA LEU A 116 2.34 -3.72 14.90
C LEU A 116 2.56 -4.29 16.31
N ALA A 117 1.57 -4.16 17.18
CA ALA A 117 1.66 -4.66 18.55
C ALA A 117 1.87 -6.19 18.58
N LEU A 118 1.15 -6.94 17.73
CA LEU A 118 1.26 -8.39 17.64
C LEU A 118 2.63 -8.83 17.12
N LEU A 119 3.14 -8.18 16.06
CA LEU A 119 4.46 -8.49 15.49
C LEU A 119 5.59 -8.15 16.47
N THR A 120 5.49 -7.03 17.17
CA THR A 120 6.48 -6.62 18.17
C THR A 120 6.49 -7.59 19.37
N ASP A 121 5.33 -7.98 19.89
CA ASP A 121 5.18 -8.96 20.98
C ASP A 121 5.78 -10.32 20.58
N ASP A 122 5.50 -10.76 19.35
CA ASP A 122 6.02 -12.03 18.83
C ASP A 122 7.56 -12.01 18.70
N LEU A 123 8.14 -10.90 18.25
CA LEU A 123 9.60 -10.74 18.19
C LEU A 123 10.24 -10.76 19.58
N GLN A 124 9.69 -10.05 20.54
CA GLN A 124 10.20 -10.05 21.91
C GLN A 124 10.14 -11.45 22.54
N LYS A 125 9.02 -12.15 22.39
CA LYS A 125 8.87 -13.52 22.89
C LYS A 125 9.85 -14.49 22.26
N SER A 126 10.17 -14.31 20.96
CA SER A 126 11.11 -15.18 20.26
C SER A 126 12.55 -15.05 20.72
N GLN A 127 12.94 -13.88 21.22
CA GLN A 127 14.27 -13.68 21.79
C GLN A 127 14.47 -14.39 23.12
N PHE A 128 13.38 -14.60 23.88
CA PHE A 128 13.44 -15.12 25.25
C PHE A 128 12.86 -16.52 25.46
N GLN A 129 12.04 -17.03 24.55
CA GLN A 129 11.37 -18.33 24.73
C GLN A 129 11.46 -19.19 23.47
N TYR A 130 12.31 -20.21 23.56
CA TYR A 130 12.45 -21.26 22.55
C TYR A 130 11.38 -22.36 22.75
N THR A 131 10.12 -22.07 22.40
CA THR A 131 9.10 -23.12 22.40
C THR A 131 8.57 -23.34 20.97
N PRO A 132 8.47 -24.58 20.50
CA PRO A 132 8.00 -24.90 19.13
C PRO A 132 6.62 -24.32 18.83
N ALA A 133 5.72 -24.31 19.79
CA ALA A 133 4.36 -23.80 19.65
C ALA A 133 4.25 -22.28 19.48
N SER A 134 5.30 -21.50 19.84
CA SER A 134 5.26 -20.04 19.79
C SER A 134 5.72 -19.45 18.45
N LYS A 135 6.19 -20.28 17.52
CA LYS A 135 6.94 -19.82 16.35
C LYS A 135 6.21 -19.84 15.03
N SER A 136 5.30 -20.78 14.84
CA SER A 136 4.76 -21.09 13.51
C SER A 136 3.85 -20.01 12.91
N PHE A 137 3.35 -19.05 13.69
CA PHE A 137 2.25 -18.18 13.24
C PHE A 137 2.43 -16.71 13.51
N ARG A 138 3.66 -16.23 13.60
CA ARG A 138 3.89 -14.83 14.01
C ARG A 138 3.26 -13.84 13.05
N HIS A 139 3.58 -13.95 11.78
CA HIS A 139 3.13 -13.02 10.76
C HIS A 139 1.91 -13.51 9.98
N ASN A 140 1.60 -14.83 10.01
CA ASN A 140 0.46 -15.46 9.35
C ASN A 140 -0.40 -16.22 10.39
N ASN A 141 -1.52 -15.64 10.82
CA ASN A 141 -2.41 -16.30 11.78
C ASN A 141 -3.86 -15.83 11.56
N PRO A 142 -4.71 -16.65 10.89
CA PRO A 142 -6.10 -16.29 10.65
C PRO A 142 -6.89 -15.93 11.91
N ALA A 143 -6.61 -16.62 13.04
CA ALA A 143 -7.31 -16.34 14.29
C ALA A 143 -7.02 -14.95 14.89
N ARG A 144 -5.87 -14.36 14.55
CA ARG A 144 -5.45 -13.04 15.04
C ARG A 144 -5.72 -11.91 14.05
N PHE A 145 -5.72 -12.20 12.72
CA PHE A 145 -5.71 -11.19 11.66
C PHE A 145 -6.93 -11.19 10.75
N ALA A 146 -7.77 -12.23 10.76
CA ALA A 146 -8.90 -12.32 9.84
C ALA A 146 -10.08 -11.43 10.25
N ASP A 147 -10.31 -11.23 11.55
CA ASP A 147 -11.46 -10.48 12.06
C ASP A 147 -11.06 -9.69 13.32
N ILE A 148 -10.51 -8.51 13.12
CA ILE A 148 -10.15 -7.58 14.18
C ILE A 148 -11.34 -6.65 14.40
N ARG A 149 -12.12 -6.88 15.47
CA ARG A 149 -13.30 -6.06 15.79
C ARG A 149 -12.94 -4.80 16.55
N LEU A 150 -13.48 -3.68 16.08
CA LEU A 150 -13.42 -2.35 16.68
C LEU A 150 -14.85 -1.84 16.91
N VAL A 151 -15.00 -0.74 17.63
CA VAL A 151 -16.31 -0.26 18.15
C VAL A 151 -17.37 -0.07 17.06
N GLU A 152 -17.00 0.31 15.83
CA GLU A 152 -17.96 0.68 14.76
C GLU A 152 -17.76 -0.13 13.47
N GLY A 153 -17.08 -1.27 13.55
CA GLY A 153 -16.77 -2.12 12.42
C GLY A 153 -15.57 -3.01 12.71
N GLY A 154 -14.87 -3.43 11.69
CA GLY A 154 -13.70 -4.25 11.84
C GLY A 154 -12.71 -4.09 10.71
N CYS A 155 -11.60 -4.75 10.83
CA CYS A 155 -10.61 -4.84 9.78
C CYS A 155 -9.99 -6.23 9.74
N GLU A 156 -9.44 -6.55 8.59
CA GLU A 156 -8.60 -7.73 8.41
C GLU A 156 -7.21 -7.29 7.98
N ILE A 157 -6.22 -8.01 8.44
CA ILE A 157 -4.86 -7.91 7.92
C ILE A 157 -4.68 -9.07 6.96
N SER A 158 -4.63 -8.78 5.67
CA SER A 158 -4.60 -9.85 4.66
C SER A 158 -3.80 -9.44 3.42
N TYR A 159 -3.26 -10.44 2.74
CA TYR A 159 -2.53 -10.27 1.48
C TYR A 159 -2.82 -11.44 0.53
N SER A 160 -2.47 -11.27 -0.74
CA SER A 160 -2.53 -12.34 -1.73
C SER A 160 -1.15 -12.98 -1.84
N ALA A 161 -1.04 -14.25 -1.46
CA ALA A 161 0.16 -15.04 -1.64
C ALA A 161 0.11 -15.77 -2.99
N VAL A 162 1.25 -15.86 -3.67
CA VAL A 162 1.40 -16.72 -4.85
C VAL A 162 1.75 -18.11 -4.35
N THR A 163 0.91 -19.09 -4.67
CA THR A 163 1.14 -20.49 -4.34
C THR A 163 1.47 -21.28 -5.60
N ASP A 164 2.36 -22.27 -5.45
CA ASP A 164 2.84 -23.10 -6.58
C ASP A 164 1.71 -23.89 -7.26
N GLU A 165 0.67 -24.26 -6.51
CA GLU A 165 -0.37 -25.17 -6.98
C GLU A 165 -1.71 -24.51 -7.33
N ARG A 166 -2.04 -23.35 -6.71
CA ARG A 166 -3.40 -22.78 -6.76
C ARG A 166 -3.45 -21.33 -7.26
N GLY A 167 -2.33 -20.76 -7.65
CA GLY A 167 -2.25 -19.36 -8.06
C GLY A 167 -2.28 -18.40 -6.87
N LEU A 168 -3.19 -17.42 -6.88
CA LEU A 168 -3.30 -16.42 -5.80
C LEU A 168 -4.21 -16.94 -4.69
N GLU A 169 -3.67 -17.07 -3.49
CA GLU A 169 -4.38 -17.42 -2.27
C GLU A 169 -4.41 -16.24 -1.30
N LYS A 170 -5.58 -15.98 -0.69
CA LYS A 170 -5.69 -14.97 0.36
C LYS A 170 -5.19 -15.54 1.68
N ARG A 171 -4.18 -14.89 2.26
CA ARG A 171 -3.65 -15.23 3.58
C ARG A 171 -3.91 -14.09 4.56
N PHE A 172 -4.05 -14.43 5.85
CA PHE A 172 -4.29 -13.47 6.92
C PHE A 172 -3.03 -13.28 7.76
N GLY A 173 -2.48 -12.07 7.70
CA GLY A 173 -1.23 -11.70 8.36
C GLY A 173 -0.45 -10.64 7.59
N ALA A 174 0.82 -10.49 7.94
CA ALA A 174 1.78 -9.60 7.28
C ALA A 174 2.69 -10.37 6.33
N VAL A 175 3.12 -9.71 5.26
CA VAL A 175 4.11 -10.26 4.32
C VAL A 175 5.50 -10.03 4.88
N ASP A 176 6.29 -11.07 4.97
CA ASP A 176 7.71 -10.97 5.28
C ASP A 176 8.48 -10.44 4.06
N GLU A 177 9.07 -9.24 4.18
CA GLU A 177 9.85 -8.65 3.10
C GLU A 177 11.22 -9.33 2.94
N GLU A 178 11.79 -9.88 4.01
CA GLU A 178 13.07 -10.58 3.96
C GLU A 178 12.93 -12.05 3.47
N GLY A 179 11.71 -12.51 3.21
CA GLY A 179 11.46 -13.71 2.41
C GLY A 179 11.65 -13.51 0.90
N LYS A 180 12.00 -12.27 0.46
CA LYS A 180 12.21 -11.87 -0.93
C LYS A 180 13.67 -11.52 -1.19
N ILE A 181 14.03 -11.39 -2.46
CA ILE A 181 15.36 -10.95 -2.87
C ILE A 181 15.44 -9.43 -2.76
N ASN A 182 16.42 -8.91 -2.02
CA ASN A 182 16.66 -7.48 -1.96
C ASN A 182 17.33 -6.99 -3.25
N VAL A 183 16.62 -6.15 -3.99
CA VAL A 183 17.07 -5.63 -5.29
C VAL A 183 18.35 -4.79 -5.17
N ASN A 184 18.60 -4.20 -4.00
CA ASN A 184 19.76 -3.32 -3.79
C ASN A 184 21.07 -4.09 -3.55
N THR A 185 21.00 -5.33 -3.07
CA THR A 185 22.17 -6.14 -2.72
C THR A 185 22.38 -7.33 -3.66
N ALA A 186 21.33 -7.81 -4.32
CA ALA A 186 21.41 -8.98 -5.21
C ALA A 186 22.39 -8.78 -6.37
N ASP A 187 23.15 -9.82 -6.72
CA ASP A 187 23.99 -9.80 -7.91
C ASP A 187 23.18 -9.94 -9.21
N LYS A 188 23.81 -9.65 -10.35
CA LYS A 188 23.16 -9.72 -11.67
C LYS A 188 22.61 -11.11 -11.99
N LEU A 189 23.28 -12.17 -11.55
CA LEU A 189 22.86 -13.53 -11.80
C LEU A 189 21.60 -13.90 -11.04
N VAL A 190 21.49 -13.49 -9.79
CA VAL A 190 20.29 -13.66 -8.96
C VAL A 190 19.12 -12.88 -9.56
N LEU A 191 19.37 -11.59 -9.95
CA LEU A 191 18.33 -10.77 -10.60
C LEU A 191 17.86 -11.39 -11.94
N LYS A 192 18.78 -11.92 -12.75
CA LYS A 192 18.44 -12.63 -14.01
C LYS A 192 17.56 -13.84 -13.74
N ARG A 193 17.97 -14.71 -12.80
CA ARG A 193 17.23 -15.91 -12.45
C ARG A 193 15.83 -15.60 -11.96
N ILE A 194 15.68 -14.64 -11.04
CA ILE A 194 14.36 -14.28 -10.52
C ILE A 194 13.48 -13.62 -11.59
N ALA A 195 14.03 -12.78 -12.47
CA ALA A 195 13.28 -12.21 -13.59
C ALA A 195 12.77 -13.30 -14.55
N GLY A 196 13.62 -14.27 -14.89
CA GLY A 196 13.23 -15.42 -15.72
C GLY A 196 12.14 -16.29 -15.07
N LEU A 197 12.32 -16.63 -13.80
CA LEU A 197 11.36 -17.48 -13.06
C LEU A 197 10.03 -16.76 -12.81
N ALA A 198 10.07 -15.50 -12.35
CA ALA A 198 8.88 -14.77 -11.96
C ALA A 198 8.03 -14.30 -13.16
N LEU A 199 8.68 -13.90 -14.24
CA LEU A 199 8.02 -13.34 -15.42
C LEU A 199 7.92 -14.35 -16.58
N SER A 200 8.40 -15.58 -16.38
CA SER A 200 8.46 -16.62 -17.44
C SER A 200 9.16 -16.12 -18.71
N LEU A 201 10.26 -15.38 -18.52
CA LEU A 201 11.06 -14.83 -19.62
C LEU A 201 12.13 -15.80 -20.08
N ASP A 202 12.47 -15.74 -21.35
CA ASP A 202 13.66 -16.41 -21.86
C ASP A 202 14.94 -15.76 -21.30
N GLU A 203 16.05 -16.44 -21.50
CA GLU A 203 17.35 -16.04 -20.92
C GLU A 203 17.79 -14.63 -21.36
N GLN A 204 17.54 -14.25 -22.62
CA GLN A 204 17.96 -12.95 -23.15
C GLN A 204 17.13 -11.80 -22.57
N HIS A 205 15.81 -11.98 -22.45
CA HIS A 205 14.93 -10.96 -21.85
C HIS A 205 15.17 -10.84 -20.35
N ALA A 206 15.33 -11.96 -19.64
CA ALA A 206 15.67 -11.95 -18.22
C ALA A 206 17.02 -11.25 -17.96
N GLN A 207 18.02 -11.47 -18.83
CA GLN A 207 19.30 -10.77 -18.75
C GLN A 207 19.14 -9.26 -18.88
N LYS A 208 18.36 -8.80 -19.89
CA LYS A 208 18.11 -7.35 -20.09
C LYS A 208 17.44 -6.69 -18.91
N ILE A 209 16.46 -7.36 -18.30
CA ILE A 209 15.78 -6.84 -17.09
C ILE A 209 16.76 -6.74 -15.92
N ALA A 210 17.55 -7.78 -15.68
CA ALA A 210 18.56 -7.78 -14.62
C ALA A 210 19.60 -6.68 -14.80
N GLU A 211 20.08 -6.48 -16.03
CA GLU A 211 21.01 -5.42 -16.39
C GLU A 211 20.40 -4.03 -16.18
N ALA A 212 19.13 -3.83 -16.59
CA ALA A 212 18.44 -2.56 -16.40
C ALA A 212 18.24 -2.22 -14.92
N ILE A 213 17.88 -3.20 -14.09
CA ILE A 213 17.76 -3.02 -12.63
C ILE A 213 19.14 -2.68 -12.04
N PHE A 214 20.18 -3.39 -12.45
CA PHE A 214 21.53 -3.19 -11.95
C PHE A 214 22.07 -1.81 -12.31
N ASP A 215 21.88 -1.39 -13.59
CA ASP A 215 22.28 -0.07 -14.08
C ASP A 215 21.54 1.07 -13.37
N TRP A 216 20.25 0.91 -13.09
CA TRP A 216 19.43 1.91 -12.39
C TRP A 216 19.97 2.29 -11.00
N ARG A 217 20.49 1.31 -10.25
CA ARG A 217 20.92 1.49 -8.87
C ARG A 217 22.40 1.82 -8.68
N GLN A 218 23.22 1.64 -9.74
CA GLN A 218 24.68 1.77 -9.63
C GLN A 218 25.16 3.09 -10.23
N ALA A 219 25.82 3.91 -9.41
CA ALA A 219 26.48 5.12 -9.89
C ALA A 219 27.66 4.80 -10.80
N GLY A 220 27.77 5.54 -11.89
CA GLY A 220 28.90 5.51 -12.82
C GLY A 220 28.55 5.01 -14.22
N ASP A 221 29.50 5.20 -15.14
CA ASP A 221 29.43 4.73 -16.53
C ASP A 221 29.37 3.19 -16.51
N SER A 222 28.20 2.62 -16.74
CA SER A 222 28.06 1.18 -16.81
C SER A 222 28.89 0.67 -18.00
N GLU A 223 29.51 -0.51 -17.85
CA GLU A 223 30.22 -1.20 -18.95
C GLU A 223 29.32 -1.46 -20.18
N LEU A 224 28.01 -1.21 -20.02
CA LEU A 224 26.96 -1.38 -21.03
C LEU A 224 26.72 -0.10 -21.83
N LYS A 225 27.77 0.59 -22.24
CA LYS A 225 27.70 1.76 -23.12
C LYS A 225 26.83 1.45 -24.35
N GLY A 226 25.69 2.15 -24.46
CA GLY A 226 24.85 2.17 -25.65
C GLY A 226 23.46 1.55 -25.52
N PHE A 227 23.17 0.67 -24.54
CA PHE A 227 21.85 0.08 -24.40
C PHE A 227 21.05 0.62 -23.21
N PHE A 228 21.73 1.04 -22.16
CA PHE A 228 21.13 1.56 -20.94
C PHE A 228 21.71 2.93 -20.54
N SER A 229 22.25 3.66 -21.50
CA SER A 229 22.81 5.00 -21.27
C SER A 229 21.72 5.99 -20.83
N ASP A 230 22.13 7.05 -20.18
CA ASP A 230 21.28 8.20 -19.81
C ASP A 230 20.47 8.73 -20.99
N ASP A 231 20.97 8.57 -22.22
CA ASP A 231 20.28 8.93 -23.45
C ASP A 231 18.90 8.27 -23.60
N TYR A 232 18.70 7.04 -23.10
CA TYR A 232 17.38 6.41 -23.14
C TYR A 232 16.37 7.19 -22.32
N TYR A 233 16.70 7.52 -21.09
CA TYR A 233 15.80 8.21 -20.17
C TYR A 233 15.58 9.68 -20.57
N ALA A 234 16.60 10.32 -21.13
CA ALA A 234 16.54 11.68 -21.66
C ALA A 234 15.63 11.81 -22.91
N ASN A 235 15.51 10.75 -23.70
CA ASN A 235 14.70 10.74 -24.94
C ASN A 235 13.26 10.25 -24.74
N LEU A 236 12.82 9.99 -23.52
CA LEU A 236 11.44 9.62 -23.21
C LEU A 236 10.50 10.81 -23.45
N LYS A 237 9.21 10.51 -23.65
CA LYS A 237 8.14 11.55 -23.74
C LYS A 237 8.15 12.51 -22.54
N TYR A 238 8.46 11.97 -21.35
CA TYR A 238 8.68 12.71 -20.10
C TYR A 238 10.07 12.36 -19.59
N PRO A 239 11.08 13.16 -19.96
CA PRO A 239 12.48 12.85 -19.65
C PRO A 239 12.76 12.86 -18.15
N TYR A 240 13.61 11.95 -17.70
CA TYR A 240 14.17 11.91 -16.35
C TYR A 240 15.57 11.28 -16.41
N SER A 241 16.33 11.43 -15.36
CA SER A 241 17.65 10.80 -15.22
C SER A 241 17.50 9.46 -14.49
N LYS A 242 18.35 8.48 -14.79
CA LYS A 242 18.45 7.28 -13.95
C LYS A 242 18.84 7.69 -12.53
N LYS A 243 18.53 6.84 -11.55
CA LYS A 243 18.70 7.22 -10.15
C LYS A 243 20.16 7.21 -9.70
N ASP A 244 20.96 6.27 -10.18
CA ASP A 244 22.36 6.02 -9.76
C ASP A 244 22.52 5.81 -8.22
N GLU A 245 21.43 5.43 -7.56
CA GLU A 245 21.32 5.20 -6.13
C GLU A 245 20.43 3.98 -5.85
N PRO A 246 20.53 3.36 -4.67
CA PRO A 246 19.64 2.26 -4.28
C PRO A 246 18.16 2.60 -4.42
N PHE A 247 17.35 1.60 -4.76
CA PHE A 247 15.90 1.71 -4.73
C PHE A 247 15.40 2.00 -3.31
N GLU A 248 14.52 2.98 -3.16
CA GLU A 248 13.85 3.30 -1.90
C GLU A 248 12.45 2.71 -1.83
N LEU A 249 11.78 2.62 -2.99
CA LEU A 249 10.40 2.16 -3.10
C LEU A 249 10.25 1.10 -4.20
N PRO A 250 9.43 0.06 -3.97
CA PRO A 250 9.13 -0.92 -5.03
C PRO A 250 8.43 -0.32 -6.27
N ASP A 251 7.76 0.84 -6.13
CA ASP A 251 7.12 1.54 -7.25
C ASP A 251 8.15 2.12 -8.25
N GLU A 252 9.41 2.29 -7.84
CA GLU A 252 10.49 2.74 -8.71
C GLU A 252 10.82 1.76 -9.85
N PHE A 253 10.47 0.48 -9.70
CA PHE A 253 10.63 -0.49 -10.78
C PHE A 253 9.95 -0.06 -12.08
N LEU A 254 8.87 0.74 -11.99
CA LEU A 254 8.20 1.30 -13.18
C LEU A 254 9.06 2.30 -13.96
N LEU A 255 10.09 2.85 -13.35
CA LEU A 255 11.00 3.80 -13.99
C LEU A 255 12.15 3.11 -14.70
N VAL A 256 12.34 1.81 -14.44
CA VAL A 256 13.44 1.03 -15.03
C VAL A 256 13.07 0.62 -16.45
N LYS A 257 14.00 0.80 -17.37
CA LYS A 257 13.82 0.42 -18.78
C LYS A 257 13.38 -1.03 -18.94
N GLY A 258 12.33 -1.24 -19.73
CA GLY A 258 11.84 -2.59 -20.06
C GLY A 258 10.93 -3.21 -19.01
N ILE A 259 10.63 -2.50 -17.91
CA ILE A 259 9.70 -2.96 -16.88
C ILE A 259 8.38 -2.20 -17.01
N ASP A 260 7.30 -2.90 -17.24
CA ASP A 260 5.95 -2.37 -17.29
C ASP A 260 5.15 -2.64 -16.00
N ARG A 261 3.92 -2.12 -15.94
CA ARG A 261 3.07 -2.26 -14.74
C ARG A 261 2.74 -3.73 -14.41
N PRO A 262 2.33 -4.59 -15.35
CA PRO A 262 2.13 -6.00 -15.09
C PRO A 262 3.37 -6.70 -14.52
N MET A 263 4.56 -6.41 -15.06
CA MET A 263 5.82 -6.96 -14.54
C MET A 263 6.08 -6.52 -13.10
N VAL A 264 5.86 -5.25 -12.76
CA VAL A 264 6.02 -4.75 -11.38
C VAL A 264 5.07 -5.46 -10.42
N ASP A 265 3.82 -5.66 -10.82
CA ASP A 265 2.82 -6.31 -9.97
C ASP A 265 3.19 -7.78 -9.69
N VAL A 266 3.91 -8.46 -10.60
CA VAL A 266 4.49 -9.79 -10.37
C VAL A 266 5.77 -9.70 -9.54
N LEU A 267 6.74 -8.86 -9.93
CA LEU A 267 8.06 -8.76 -9.30
C LEU A 267 8.00 -8.40 -7.81
N ARG A 268 7.00 -7.61 -7.39
CA ARG A 268 6.78 -7.26 -5.97
C ARG A 268 6.56 -8.46 -5.04
N ASN A 269 6.18 -9.60 -5.59
CA ASN A 269 6.03 -10.82 -4.80
C ASN A 269 7.38 -11.48 -4.49
N TYR A 270 8.43 -11.14 -5.24
CA TYR A 270 9.74 -11.80 -5.19
C TYR A 270 10.90 -10.85 -4.89
N LEU A 271 10.73 -9.56 -5.16
CA LEU A 271 11.74 -8.52 -4.93
C LEU A 271 11.30 -7.57 -3.83
N THR A 272 12.28 -7.12 -3.06
CA THR A 272 12.12 -6.09 -2.01
C THR A 272 13.23 -5.07 -2.10
N VAL A 273 13.02 -3.91 -1.50
CA VAL A 273 14.02 -2.86 -1.28
C VAL A 273 14.48 -2.81 0.18
N TYR A 274 13.85 -3.62 1.05
CA TYR A 274 14.02 -3.60 2.50
C TYR A 274 14.93 -4.73 2.96
N GLY A 275 15.52 -4.58 4.16
CA GLY A 275 16.38 -5.59 4.78
C GLY A 275 17.84 -5.54 4.32
N ALA A 276 18.68 -6.36 4.93
CA ALA A 276 20.13 -6.41 4.70
C ALA A 276 20.55 -7.23 3.46
N GLY A 277 19.61 -7.87 2.78
CA GLY A 277 19.88 -8.70 1.59
C GLY A 277 19.99 -10.19 1.84
N GLN A 278 19.86 -10.62 3.10
CA GLN A 278 19.71 -12.03 3.44
C GLN A 278 18.23 -12.45 3.17
N VAL A 279 18.03 -13.69 2.76
CA VAL A 279 16.71 -14.24 2.48
C VAL A 279 16.30 -15.17 3.62
N ASN A 280 15.12 -14.94 4.19
CA ASN A 280 14.57 -15.78 5.23
C ASN A 280 14.04 -17.10 4.66
N ILE A 281 14.72 -18.21 5.02
CA ILE A 281 14.38 -19.56 4.56
C ILE A 281 12.99 -20.01 4.97
N ASN A 282 12.46 -19.47 6.09
CA ASN A 282 11.15 -19.83 6.62
C ASN A 282 9.98 -19.26 5.81
N THR A 283 10.22 -18.21 5.01
CA THR A 283 9.17 -17.49 4.30
C THR A 283 9.44 -17.36 2.80
N ALA A 284 10.68 -17.66 2.37
CA ALA A 284 11.07 -17.58 0.98
C ALA A 284 10.23 -18.53 0.10
N SER A 285 9.78 -18.03 -1.04
CA SER A 285 9.06 -18.82 -2.04
C SER A 285 10.02 -19.69 -2.89
N LYS A 286 9.47 -20.70 -3.56
CA LYS A 286 10.23 -21.58 -4.45
C LYS A 286 11.07 -20.81 -5.48
N PRO A 287 10.52 -19.82 -6.25
CA PRO A 287 11.30 -19.05 -7.21
C PRO A 287 12.45 -18.26 -6.55
N VAL A 288 12.26 -17.75 -5.34
CA VAL A 288 13.30 -17.02 -4.60
C VAL A 288 14.48 -17.95 -4.27
N LEU A 289 14.21 -19.13 -3.71
CA LEU A 289 15.25 -20.08 -3.37
C LEU A 289 16.00 -20.62 -4.60
N MET A 290 15.29 -20.87 -5.69
CA MET A 290 15.90 -21.26 -6.97
C MET A 290 16.78 -20.12 -7.55
N ALA A 291 16.35 -18.88 -7.43
CA ALA A 291 17.13 -17.73 -7.91
C ALA A 291 18.44 -17.55 -7.15
N LEU A 292 18.49 -17.90 -5.86
CA LEU A 292 19.74 -17.93 -5.08
C LEU A 292 20.72 -18.99 -5.57
N GLY A 293 20.26 -19.95 -6.38
CA GLY A 293 21.09 -20.96 -7.00
C GLY A 293 20.90 -22.39 -6.50
N LEU A 294 19.86 -22.64 -5.71
CA LEU A 294 19.48 -24.00 -5.35
C LEU A 294 18.79 -24.68 -6.53
N GLU A 295 19.08 -25.95 -6.73
CA GLU A 295 18.35 -26.80 -7.69
C GLU A 295 16.92 -27.03 -7.21
N GLU A 296 15.97 -27.17 -8.14
CA GLU A 296 14.57 -27.36 -7.84
C GLU A 296 14.31 -28.52 -6.87
N ALA A 297 15.00 -29.64 -7.06
CA ALA A 297 14.88 -30.82 -6.19
C ALA A 297 15.26 -30.50 -4.72
N VAL A 298 16.28 -29.67 -4.51
CA VAL A 298 16.72 -29.23 -3.16
C VAL A 298 15.68 -28.31 -2.55
N VAL A 299 15.17 -27.36 -3.34
CA VAL A 299 14.12 -26.42 -2.90
C VAL A 299 12.86 -27.18 -2.50
N ASP A 300 12.43 -28.18 -3.27
CA ASP A 300 11.26 -28.99 -2.95
C ASP A 300 11.44 -29.78 -1.64
N LYS A 301 12.65 -30.25 -1.34
CA LYS A 301 12.96 -30.89 -0.05
C LYS A 301 12.85 -29.89 1.11
N ILE A 302 13.40 -28.69 0.96
CA ILE A 302 13.30 -27.63 1.96
C ILE A 302 11.82 -27.26 2.22
N LEU A 303 11.05 -27.03 1.15
CA LEU A 303 9.62 -26.71 1.25
C LEU A 303 8.82 -27.85 1.87
N LYS A 304 9.14 -29.12 1.55
CA LYS A 304 8.48 -30.26 2.14
C LYS A 304 8.71 -30.35 3.65
N VAL A 305 9.94 -30.13 4.11
CA VAL A 305 10.24 -30.09 5.55
C VAL A 305 9.51 -28.92 6.21
N ARG A 306 9.54 -27.74 5.59
CA ARG A 306 8.89 -26.53 6.11
C ARG A 306 7.38 -26.69 6.27
N ARG A 307 6.70 -27.33 5.32
CA ARG A 307 5.24 -27.52 5.29
C ARG A 307 4.72 -28.60 6.23
N GLY A 308 5.59 -29.24 7.00
CA GLY A 308 5.18 -30.30 7.94
C GLY A 308 4.56 -31.52 7.28
N ASN A 309 3.71 -32.21 8.02
CA ASN A 309 3.09 -33.47 7.57
C ASN A 309 1.85 -33.25 6.71
N ASP A 310 1.14 -32.13 6.88
CA ASP A 310 -0.07 -31.83 6.10
C ASP A 310 0.24 -31.22 4.72
N GLY A 311 1.48 -30.81 4.48
CA GLY A 311 1.96 -30.21 3.23
C GLY A 311 1.44 -28.79 2.97
N ILE A 312 0.80 -28.16 3.96
CA ILE A 312 0.19 -26.82 3.87
C ILE A 312 1.01 -25.82 4.68
N GLU A 313 1.38 -24.71 4.09
CA GLU A 313 2.09 -23.64 4.81
C GLU A 313 1.15 -22.87 5.75
N ALA A 314 1.70 -22.36 6.84
CA ALA A 314 1.04 -21.61 7.89
C ALA A 314 0.07 -22.48 8.72
N THR A 315 0.43 -23.73 8.98
CA THR A 315 -0.28 -24.65 9.89
C THR A 315 0.54 -24.99 11.14
N LEU A 316 -0.07 -25.68 12.10
CA LEU A 316 0.55 -25.92 13.43
C LEU A 316 1.72 -26.89 13.39
N ASP A 317 1.80 -27.71 12.36
CA ASP A 317 2.85 -28.73 12.19
C ASP A 317 4.00 -28.27 11.30
N ASP A 318 3.97 -26.99 10.84
CA ASP A 318 5.06 -26.38 10.09
C ASP A 318 6.38 -26.46 10.87
N HIS A 319 7.42 -26.92 10.18
CA HIS A 319 8.78 -26.85 10.67
C HIS A 319 9.38 -25.47 10.47
N ILE A 320 10.01 -24.91 11.48
CA ILE A 320 10.69 -23.61 11.43
C ILE A 320 12.16 -23.79 11.73
N PHE A 321 12.97 -23.40 10.75
CA PHE A 321 14.40 -23.31 10.91
C PHE A 321 14.76 -22.19 11.89
N TYR A 322 15.58 -22.53 12.89
CA TYR A 322 15.94 -21.58 13.96
C TYR A 322 17.27 -20.92 13.77
N ARG A 323 18.22 -21.68 13.21
CA ARG A 323 19.59 -21.23 12.98
C ARG A 323 19.96 -21.49 11.54
N SER A 324 20.52 -20.52 10.89
CA SER A 324 20.92 -20.67 9.49
C SER A 324 21.96 -21.78 9.29
N PHE A 325 22.81 -22.05 10.30
CA PHE A 325 23.83 -23.11 10.22
C PHE A 325 23.28 -24.52 10.29
N ASP A 326 22.09 -24.71 10.85
CA ASP A 326 21.50 -26.05 11.07
C ASP A 326 20.54 -26.44 9.92
N ILE A 327 20.25 -25.52 8.97
CA ILE A 327 19.24 -25.75 7.91
C ILE A 327 19.48 -27.04 7.14
N ALA A 328 20.73 -27.27 6.68
CA ALA A 328 21.06 -28.47 5.90
C ALA A 328 20.86 -29.75 6.71
N ALA A 329 21.26 -29.74 7.98
CA ALA A 329 21.07 -30.88 8.90
C ALA A 329 19.59 -31.13 9.20
N GLU A 330 18.82 -30.06 9.54
CA GLU A 330 17.39 -30.18 9.82
C GLU A 330 16.58 -30.66 8.60
N VAL A 331 16.96 -30.23 7.37
CA VAL A 331 16.37 -30.79 6.13
C VAL A 331 16.69 -32.27 6.00
N GLY A 332 17.93 -32.69 6.33
CA GLY A 332 18.35 -34.08 6.29
C GLY A 332 17.66 -35.00 7.31
N GLU A 333 17.21 -34.44 8.44
CA GLU A 333 16.37 -35.17 9.41
C GLU A 333 14.96 -35.41 8.89
N GLY A 334 14.38 -34.45 8.16
CA GLY A 334 13.01 -34.53 7.66
C GLY A 334 12.87 -35.31 6.34
N VAL A 335 13.89 -35.26 5.46
CA VAL A 335 13.87 -35.94 4.14
C VAL A 335 15.26 -36.43 3.77
N LYS A 336 15.32 -37.47 2.91
CA LYS A 336 16.60 -37.93 2.39
C LYS A 336 17.22 -36.84 1.49
N ILE A 337 18.38 -36.32 1.89
CA ILE A 337 19.18 -35.34 1.16
C ILE A 337 20.57 -35.92 0.83
N GLU A 338 21.08 -35.61 -0.35
CA GLU A 338 22.40 -36.06 -0.77
C GLU A 338 23.50 -35.07 -0.29
N PRO A 339 24.77 -35.53 -0.10
CA PRO A 339 25.84 -34.67 0.42
C PRO A 339 26.14 -33.43 -0.43
N ASN A 340 25.94 -33.49 -1.75
CA ASN A 340 26.11 -32.36 -2.65
C ASN A 340 24.98 -31.33 -2.46
N GLU A 341 23.75 -31.76 -2.20
CA GLU A 341 22.59 -30.92 -1.92
C GLU A 341 22.77 -30.19 -0.56
N MET A 342 23.24 -30.89 0.47
CA MET A 342 23.58 -30.28 1.76
C MET A 342 24.64 -29.17 1.58
N ARG A 343 25.72 -29.50 0.83
CA ARG A 343 26.75 -28.49 0.54
C ARG A 343 26.23 -27.26 -0.19
N ALA A 344 25.23 -27.41 -1.07
CA ALA A 344 24.63 -26.26 -1.75
C ALA A 344 23.92 -25.31 -0.78
N ILE A 345 23.20 -25.85 0.21
CA ILE A 345 22.58 -25.05 1.28
C ILE A 345 23.65 -24.38 2.15
N ASP A 346 24.67 -25.13 2.56
CA ASP A 346 25.77 -24.61 3.39
C ASP A 346 26.56 -23.51 2.67
N GLN A 347 26.75 -23.61 1.36
CA GLN A 347 27.39 -22.56 0.57
C GLN A 347 26.61 -21.24 0.58
N LEU A 348 25.29 -21.29 0.52
CA LEU A 348 24.46 -20.08 0.66
C LEU A 348 24.58 -19.47 2.07
N ASN A 349 24.63 -20.31 3.10
CA ASN A 349 24.87 -19.86 4.47
C ASN A 349 26.25 -19.21 4.64
N MET A 350 27.30 -19.87 4.13
CA MET A 350 28.67 -19.31 4.21
C MET A 350 28.81 -18.00 3.45
N ARG A 351 28.04 -17.80 2.38
CA ARG A 351 27.96 -16.52 1.66
C ARG A 351 27.09 -15.47 2.37
N GLY A 352 26.46 -15.81 3.49
CA GLY A 352 25.59 -14.92 4.25
C GLY A 352 24.29 -14.57 3.51
N LEU A 353 23.80 -15.43 2.62
CA LEU A 353 22.62 -15.19 1.82
C LEU A 353 21.32 -15.67 2.49
N LEU A 354 21.42 -16.55 3.50
CA LEU A 354 20.26 -17.08 4.22
C LEU A 354 20.19 -16.53 5.64
N THR A 355 18.97 -16.32 6.10
CA THR A 355 18.62 -16.02 7.50
C THR A 355 17.39 -16.82 7.91
N THR A 356 17.13 -16.89 9.21
CA THR A 356 15.94 -17.51 9.79
C THR A 356 15.03 -16.50 10.49
N ASN A 357 15.43 -15.23 10.51
CA ASN A 357 14.72 -14.14 11.17
C ASN A 357 14.44 -13.01 10.18
N SER A 358 13.38 -12.25 10.45
CA SER A 358 13.01 -11.08 9.67
C SER A 358 12.61 -9.91 10.56
N TYR A 359 12.85 -8.72 10.05
CA TYR A 359 12.53 -7.46 10.72
C TYR A 359 11.60 -6.57 9.90
N TYR A 360 11.48 -6.80 8.59
CA TYR A 360 10.65 -5.98 7.71
C TYR A 360 9.38 -6.72 7.28
N TYR A 361 8.25 -6.12 7.61
CA TYR A 361 6.94 -6.70 7.31
C TYR A 361 6.04 -5.70 6.58
N THR A 362 5.45 -6.11 5.47
CA THR A 362 4.37 -5.38 4.81
C THR A 362 3.04 -5.78 5.42
N ILE A 363 2.32 -4.80 5.97
CA ILE A 363 1.01 -4.95 6.59
C ILE A 363 -0.01 -4.28 5.67
N GLN A 364 -1.03 -5.03 5.25
CA GLN A 364 -2.17 -4.49 4.54
C GLN A 364 -3.43 -4.65 5.39
N SER A 365 -3.93 -3.53 5.90
CA SER A 365 -5.15 -3.47 6.70
C SER A 365 -6.33 -3.04 5.84
N ASN A 366 -7.35 -3.88 5.76
CA ASN A 366 -8.56 -3.66 4.98
C ASN A 366 -9.74 -3.48 5.94
N SER A 367 -10.31 -2.27 6.00
CA SER A 367 -11.47 -2.00 6.86
C SER A 367 -12.76 -2.53 6.25
N PHE A 368 -13.70 -2.91 7.10
CA PHE A 368 -15.08 -3.20 6.76
C PHE A 368 -16.01 -2.64 7.84
N GLY A 369 -17.13 -2.10 7.42
CA GLY A 369 -18.14 -1.56 8.33
C GLY A 369 -19.37 -2.46 8.38
N ASP A 370 -20.02 -2.53 9.55
CA ASP A 370 -21.25 -3.31 9.73
C ASP A 370 -22.42 -2.75 8.89
N ARG A 371 -22.41 -1.46 8.61
CA ARG A 371 -23.45 -0.74 7.85
C ARG A 371 -22.93 -0.03 6.60
N SER A 372 -21.63 0.19 6.51
CA SER A 372 -21.00 0.89 5.37
C SER A 372 -20.57 -0.10 4.29
N ARG A 373 -20.81 0.27 3.03
CA ARG A 373 -20.25 -0.44 1.86
C ARG A 373 -18.87 0.08 1.49
N ASP A 374 -18.48 1.23 2.02
CA ASP A 374 -17.17 1.81 1.77
C ASP A 374 -16.10 0.98 2.49
N LYS A 375 -15.00 0.71 1.80
CA LYS A 375 -13.82 0.02 2.32
C LYS A 375 -12.64 0.94 2.19
N LYS A 376 -11.74 0.89 3.14
CA LYS A 376 -10.45 1.56 3.10
C LYS A 376 -9.35 0.55 3.32
N SER A 377 -8.28 0.70 2.58
CA SER A 377 -7.10 -0.13 2.72
C SER A 377 -5.88 0.73 3.03
N ILE A 378 -5.09 0.31 3.99
CA ILE A 378 -3.81 0.91 4.32
C ILE A 378 -2.74 -0.14 4.12
N ILE A 379 -1.69 0.24 3.40
CA ILE A 379 -0.49 -0.57 3.24
C ILE A 379 0.66 0.17 3.92
N CYS A 380 1.34 -0.50 4.82
CA CYS A 380 2.55 0.04 5.41
C CYS A 380 3.64 -1.03 5.48
N VAL A 381 4.90 -0.57 5.50
CA VAL A 381 6.05 -1.42 5.79
C VAL A 381 6.59 -1.05 7.15
N PHE A 382 6.71 -2.04 8.00
CA PHE A 382 7.15 -1.94 9.38
C PHE A 382 8.53 -2.54 9.55
N ASN A 383 9.47 -1.75 10.09
CA ASN A 383 10.74 -2.26 10.60
C ASN A 383 10.59 -2.56 12.09
N ALA A 384 10.56 -3.84 12.41
CA ALA A 384 10.33 -4.32 13.77
C ALA A 384 11.57 -4.23 14.67
N ALA A 385 12.79 -4.14 14.09
CA ALA A 385 14.01 -3.91 14.85
C ALA A 385 14.03 -2.50 15.48
N ASP A 386 13.62 -1.49 14.70
CA ASP A 386 13.60 -0.09 15.13
C ASP A 386 12.23 0.36 15.63
N ASN A 387 11.23 -0.51 15.56
CA ASN A 387 9.83 -0.21 15.86
C ASN A 387 9.31 1.01 15.07
N ARG A 388 9.61 1.07 13.75
CA ARG A 388 9.30 2.20 12.88
C ARG A 388 8.55 1.77 11.63
N ILE A 389 7.57 2.60 11.22
CA ILE A 389 6.96 2.49 9.90
C ILE A 389 7.87 3.25 8.90
N VAL A 390 8.35 2.53 7.88
CA VAL A 390 9.23 3.07 6.84
C VAL A 390 8.49 3.42 5.56
N TYR A 391 7.28 2.91 5.38
CA TYR A 391 6.41 3.21 4.25
C TYR A 391 4.95 3.25 4.68
N TRP A 392 4.16 4.17 4.11
CA TRP A 392 2.73 4.30 4.36
C TRP A 392 1.98 4.74 3.12
N LYS A 393 0.90 4.02 2.78
CA LYS A 393 0.02 4.34 1.65
C LYS A 393 -1.43 4.02 1.99
N GLU A 394 -2.30 5.00 1.78
CA GLU A 394 -3.76 4.85 1.88
C GLU A 394 -4.39 4.68 0.50
N LYS A 395 -5.39 3.78 0.40
CA LYS A 395 -6.14 3.48 -0.84
C LYS A 395 -7.63 3.65 -0.65
#